data_54f9c032c483cf1c7d70d8b1f209b13c
#
_entry.id   54f9c032c483cf1c7d70d8b1f209b13c
#
_cell.length_a   1.000
_cell.length_b   1.000
_cell.length_c   1.000
_cell.angle_alpha   90.00
_cell.angle_beta   90.00
_cell.angle_gamma   90.00
#
_symmetry.space_group_name_H-M   'P 1'
#
loop_
_entity.id
_entity.type
_entity.pdbx_description
1 polymer ?
#
loop_
_entity_poly.entity_id
_entity_poly.type
_entity_poly.pdbx_seq_one_letter_code
_entity_poly.pdbx_strand_id
1 'polypeptide(L)'
;MKFKILNILTSLLLVTCLTTSCLDDEKEEFDYSANASITAFSIKDIEAEYKAVVNGKDTTLTTTVIGTEYPFSIDQNTGQIFNADSLPYGTDISKVTVNITADTYGIFIAAEKDSIWDAADSLNFEKPIQFKVLSQLGSFGRTYTAKINVHQQVPDSLVWTKIESNLSQEIKAQKAIYCNGTIYLFAEQDTQVAVTSSENGTEWIPLQDINIPAKVDYTSVMAWNGKIYILADNELYLSTDAINWEK
;
A
#
# COMPACT_ATOMS: atom_id res chain seq x y z
N MET A 1 76.43 28.41 52.96
CA MET A 1 75.51 27.25 53.07
C MET A 1 74.05 27.61 52.74
N LYS A 2 73.55 28.77 53.16
CA LYS A 2 72.14 29.22 52.96
C LYS A 2 71.72 29.39 51.48
N PHE A 3 72.62 29.84 50.61
CA PHE A 3 72.34 30.06 49.16
C PHE A 3 72.14 28.75 48.38
N LYS A 4 72.85 27.70 48.72
CA LYS A 4 72.72 26.39 48.05
C LYS A 4 71.38 25.70 48.41
N ILE A 5 70.94 25.88 49.61
CA ILE A 5 69.64 25.30 50.09
C ILE A 5 68.47 26.06 49.41
N LEU A 6 68.58 27.38 49.23
CA LEU A 6 67.57 28.15 48.55
C LEU A 6 67.42 27.77 47.07
N ASN A 7 68.53 27.56 46.38
CA ASN A 7 68.49 27.08 44.96
C ASN A 7 67.95 25.68 44.81
N ILE A 8 68.19 24.79 45.77
CA ILE A 8 67.66 23.44 45.77
C ILE A 8 66.14 23.48 46.04
N LEU A 9 65.69 24.36 46.98
CA LEU A 9 64.27 24.56 47.28
C LEU A 9 63.50 25.16 46.09
N THR A 10 64.09 26.13 45.42
CA THR A 10 63.44 26.70 44.20
C THR A 10 63.45 25.76 43.02
N SER A 11 64.51 24.93 42.87
CA SER A 11 64.52 23.89 41.82
C SER A 11 63.48 22.78 42.11
N LEU A 12 63.31 22.39 43.39
CA LEU A 12 62.33 21.39 43.77
C LEU A 12 60.88 21.91 43.60
N LEU A 13 60.67 23.20 43.90
CA LEU A 13 59.36 23.85 43.67
C LEU A 13 59.03 23.99 42.16
N LEU A 14 60.04 24.21 41.35
CA LEU A 14 59.86 24.30 39.89
C LEU A 14 59.52 22.94 39.27
N VAL A 15 60.10 21.88 39.76
CA VAL A 15 59.84 20.50 39.32
C VAL A 15 58.43 20.04 39.75
N THR A 16 57.92 20.43 40.92
CA THR A 16 56.57 20.07 41.36
C THR A 16 55.51 20.82 40.57
N CYS A 17 55.78 22.06 40.09
CA CYS A 17 54.81 22.78 39.20
C CYS A 17 54.72 22.17 37.77
N LEU A 18 55.74 21.43 37.32
CA LEU A 18 55.75 20.80 36.01
C LEU A 18 55.00 19.45 35.99
N THR A 19 54.70 18.84 37.15
CA THR A 19 53.99 17.56 37.25
C THR A 19 52.48 17.71 37.47
N THR A 20 51.98 18.93 37.68
CA THR A 20 50.53 19.20 37.65
C THR A 20 50.08 19.52 36.23
N SER A 21 50.50 18.77 35.26
CA SER A 21 49.72 18.61 34.03
C SER A 21 48.47 17.83 34.46
N CYS A 22 47.38 18.55 34.73
CA CYS A 22 46.06 17.94 34.69
C CYS A 22 45.92 17.29 33.32
N LEU A 23 46.11 16.02 33.28
CA LEU A 23 45.35 15.20 32.35
C LEU A 23 43.88 15.35 32.84
N ASP A 24 43.23 16.45 32.41
CA ASP A 24 41.80 16.37 32.23
C ASP A 24 41.62 15.29 31.15
N ASP A 25 41.45 14.05 31.62
CA ASP A 25 40.68 13.10 30.89
C ASP A 25 39.27 13.74 30.83
N GLU A 26 39.07 14.62 29.84
CA GLU A 26 37.73 14.84 29.30
C GLU A 26 37.31 13.44 28.83
N LYS A 27 36.74 12.67 29.74
CA LYS A 27 35.89 11.57 29.34
C LYS A 27 34.79 12.26 28.56
N GLU A 28 34.90 12.21 27.23
CA GLU A 28 33.76 12.44 26.39
C GLU A 28 32.67 11.52 26.94
N GLU A 29 31.78 12.03 27.77
CA GLU A 29 30.55 11.35 28.14
C GLU A 29 29.77 11.23 26.85
N PHE A 30 29.99 10.14 26.13
CA PHE A 30 29.13 9.79 25.02
C PHE A 30 27.73 9.57 25.59
N ASP A 31 26.85 10.52 25.30
CA ASP A 31 25.44 10.40 25.62
C ASP A 31 24.81 9.38 24.67
N TYR A 32 24.87 8.11 25.06
CA TYR A 32 24.30 7.02 24.27
C TYR A 32 22.80 7.13 24.22
N SER A 33 22.26 7.30 23.03
CA SER A 33 20.81 7.37 22.82
C SER A 33 20.15 6.03 23.13
N ALA A 34 19.10 6.08 23.95
CA ALA A 34 18.18 4.97 24.12
C ALA A 34 17.26 4.79 22.91
N ASN A 35 17.33 5.70 21.96
CA ASN A 35 16.50 5.69 20.78
C ASN A 35 16.88 4.51 19.89
N ALA A 36 15.88 3.82 19.35
CA ALA A 36 16.05 2.66 18.48
C ALA A 36 14.96 2.66 17.42
N SER A 37 14.93 3.72 16.60
CA SER A 37 13.89 3.92 15.60
C SER A 37 14.48 4.09 14.20
N ILE A 38 13.79 3.48 13.22
CA ILE A 38 14.05 3.73 11.80
C ILE A 38 13.43 5.08 11.44
N THR A 39 14.24 6.00 10.94
CA THR A 39 13.82 7.36 10.56
C THR A 39 13.65 7.54 9.05
N ALA A 40 14.36 6.73 8.24
CA ALA A 40 14.17 6.70 6.80
C ALA A 40 14.33 5.28 6.27
N PHE A 41 13.55 4.98 5.22
CA PHE A 41 13.59 3.74 4.48
C PHE A 41 13.39 4.03 3.00
N SER A 42 14.22 3.46 2.15
CA SER A 42 14.09 3.55 0.69
C SER A 42 14.65 2.30 0.04
N ILE A 43 14.24 2.06 -1.21
CA ILE A 43 14.79 0.99 -2.05
C ILE A 43 15.74 1.59 -3.09
N LYS A 44 16.71 0.80 -3.55
CA LYS A 44 17.49 1.14 -4.75
C LYS A 44 16.66 0.82 -6.00
N ASP A 45 17.18 1.23 -7.15
CA ASP A 45 16.55 0.96 -8.44
C ASP A 45 16.43 -0.55 -8.67
N ILE A 46 15.28 -0.96 -9.24
CA ILE A 46 14.90 -2.36 -9.46
C ILE A 46 14.49 -2.53 -10.91
N GLU A 47 14.77 -3.70 -11.49
CA GLU A 47 14.24 -4.05 -12.79
C GLU A 47 12.79 -4.55 -12.71
N ALA A 48 11.96 -4.14 -13.67
CA ALA A 48 10.62 -4.63 -13.87
C ALA A 48 10.46 -5.22 -15.27
N GLU A 49 9.82 -6.37 -15.35
CA GLU A 49 9.50 -7.03 -16.61
C GLU A 49 8.00 -6.93 -16.89
N TYR A 50 7.65 -6.56 -18.11
CA TYR A 50 6.25 -6.54 -18.55
C TYR A 50 6.11 -7.06 -19.96
N LYS A 51 4.97 -7.67 -20.24
CA LYS A 51 4.64 -8.17 -21.58
C LYS A 51 4.06 -7.03 -22.42
N ALA A 52 4.57 -6.90 -23.63
CA ALA A 52 4.08 -5.93 -24.61
C ALA A 52 4.00 -6.58 -25.99
N VAL A 53 3.10 -6.10 -26.83
CA VAL A 53 3.02 -6.51 -28.24
C VAL A 53 3.86 -5.52 -29.07
N VAL A 54 5.02 -5.97 -29.54
CA VAL A 54 5.91 -5.18 -30.38
C VAL A 54 5.88 -5.76 -31.81
N ASN A 55 5.47 -4.96 -32.79
CA ASN A 55 5.33 -5.39 -34.19
C ASN A 55 4.45 -6.66 -34.36
N GLY A 56 3.37 -6.78 -33.57
CA GLY A 56 2.43 -7.90 -33.62
C GLY A 56 2.94 -9.20 -32.97
N LYS A 57 4.02 -9.13 -32.20
CA LYS A 57 4.58 -10.25 -31.44
C LYS A 57 4.61 -9.96 -29.95
N ASP A 58 4.21 -10.94 -29.16
CA ASP A 58 4.37 -10.89 -27.70
C ASP A 58 5.87 -10.85 -27.37
N THR A 59 6.26 -9.83 -26.63
CA THR A 59 7.64 -9.57 -26.26
C THR A 59 7.68 -9.19 -24.78
N THR A 60 8.67 -9.69 -24.04
CA THR A 60 8.95 -9.22 -22.68
C THR A 60 9.92 -8.04 -22.78
N LEU A 61 9.55 -6.93 -22.19
CA LEU A 61 10.37 -5.73 -22.08
C LEU A 61 10.79 -5.55 -20.63
N THR A 62 12.03 -5.08 -20.45
CA THR A 62 12.57 -4.73 -19.13
C THR A 62 12.65 -3.21 -19.02
N THR A 63 12.27 -2.68 -17.88
CA THR A 63 12.43 -1.27 -17.52
C THR A 63 13.02 -1.14 -16.13
N THR A 64 13.68 -0.02 -15.85
CA THR A 64 14.19 0.28 -14.51
C THR A 64 13.15 1.09 -13.74
N VAL A 65 12.78 0.60 -12.58
CA VAL A 65 11.97 1.31 -11.59
C VAL A 65 12.91 2.10 -10.69
N ILE A 66 12.79 3.42 -10.74
CA ILE A 66 13.62 4.33 -9.94
C ILE A 66 13.09 4.32 -8.50
N GLY A 67 13.83 3.71 -7.59
CA GLY A 67 13.37 3.48 -6.22
C GLY A 67 13.01 4.76 -5.44
N THR A 68 13.65 5.88 -5.74
CA THR A 68 13.40 7.19 -5.09
C THR A 68 12.07 7.82 -5.50
N GLU A 69 11.44 7.37 -6.59
CA GLU A 69 10.11 7.85 -7.01
C GLU A 69 8.98 7.20 -6.20
N TYR A 70 9.28 6.17 -5.42
CA TYR A 70 8.31 5.44 -4.59
C TYR A 70 8.66 5.60 -3.10
N PRO A 71 8.29 6.73 -2.49
CA PRO A 71 8.62 7.01 -1.10
C PRO A 71 7.91 6.04 -0.15
N PHE A 72 8.63 5.66 0.91
CA PHE A 72 8.11 4.81 1.96
C PHE A 72 7.60 5.63 3.14
N SER A 73 6.46 5.24 3.66
CA SER A 73 5.90 5.73 4.91
C SER A 73 6.34 4.83 6.06
N ILE A 74 6.70 5.44 7.19
CA ILE A 74 7.07 4.75 8.43
C ILE A 74 6.06 5.15 9.50
N ASP A 75 5.19 4.23 9.88
CA ASP A 75 4.31 4.41 11.02
C ASP A 75 5.04 4.02 12.31
N GLN A 76 5.46 5.02 13.06
CA GLN A 76 6.19 4.83 14.31
C GLN A 76 5.33 4.20 15.42
N ASN A 77 4.01 4.25 15.33
CA ASN A 77 3.13 3.68 16.35
C ASN A 77 2.95 2.17 16.15
N THR A 78 2.73 1.76 14.91
CA THR A 78 2.49 0.35 14.56
C THR A 78 3.74 -0.39 14.12
N GLY A 79 4.86 0.31 13.84
CA GLY A 79 6.07 -0.27 13.30
C GLY A 79 5.90 -0.75 11.85
N GLN A 80 4.98 -0.19 11.09
CA GLN A 80 4.78 -0.55 9.67
C GLN A 80 5.59 0.35 8.76
N ILE A 81 6.25 -0.26 7.75
CA ILE A 81 6.97 0.44 6.68
C ILE A 81 6.40 -0.03 5.36
N PHE A 82 5.92 0.89 4.53
CA PHE A 82 5.33 0.55 3.24
C PHE A 82 5.38 1.73 2.26
N ASN A 83 5.41 1.43 0.97
CA ASN A 83 5.21 2.42 -0.09
C ASN A 83 3.70 2.64 -0.31
N ALA A 84 3.24 3.91 -0.26
CA ALA A 84 1.84 4.27 -0.49
C ALA A 84 1.46 4.02 -1.96
N ASP A 85 2.31 4.47 -2.88
CA ASP A 85 2.17 4.20 -4.30
C ASP A 85 2.85 2.87 -4.63
N SER A 86 2.09 1.92 -5.17
CA SER A 86 2.61 0.60 -5.55
C SER A 86 3.63 0.71 -6.68
N LEU A 87 4.68 -0.09 -6.61
CA LEU A 87 5.62 -0.26 -7.72
C LEU A 87 4.89 -0.76 -8.97
N PRO A 88 5.39 -0.51 -10.18
CA PRO A 88 4.79 -1.00 -11.42
C PRO A 88 4.60 -2.52 -11.43
N TYR A 89 3.58 -2.98 -12.17
CA TYR A 89 3.38 -4.40 -12.42
C TYR A 89 4.65 -5.02 -13.03
N GLY A 90 4.99 -6.23 -12.58
CA GLY A 90 6.17 -6.96 -13.07
C GLY A 90 7.48 -6.57 -12.39
N THR A 91 7.47 -5.68 -11.39
CA THR A 91 8.66 -5.40 -10.58
C THR A 91 9.06 -6.63 -9.77
N ASP A 92 10.30 -7.10 -9.95
CA ASP A 92 10.85 -8.22 -9.19
C ASP A 92 11.32 -7.76 -7.81
N ILE A 93 10.56 -8.13 -6.78
CA ILE A 93 10.88 -7.81 -5.39
C ILE A 93 11.54 -8.97 -4.63
N SER A 94 12.00 -10.01 -5.34
CA SER A 94 12.71 -11.13 -4.74
C SER A 94 14.16 -10.79 -4.34
N LYS A 95 14.72 -9.69 -4.90
CA LYS A 95 16.10 -9.25 -4.67
C LYS A 95 16.19 -7.73 -4.60
N VAL A 96 15.71 -7.16 -3.51
CA VAL A 96 15.69 -5.70 -3.31
C VAL A 96 16.78 -5.29 -2.35
N THR A 97 17.60 -4.33 -2.76
CA THR A 97 18.54 -3.66 -1.85
C THR A 97 17.85 -2.44 -1.24
N VAL A 98 17.93 -2.30 0.08
CA VAL A 98 17.29 -1.22 0.82
C VAL A 98 18.33 -0.31 1.48
N ASN A 99 17.98 0.96 1.65
CA ASN A 99 18.71 1.90 2.50
C ASN A 99 17.85 2.19 3.72
N ILE A 100 18.41 1.99 4.91
CA ILE A 100 17.75 2.24 6.19
C ILE A 100 18.56 3.24 6.98
N THR A 101 17.94 4.31 7.45
CA THR A 101 18.54 5.26 8.38
C THR A 101 17.89 5.10 9.74
N ALA A 102 18.71 4.89 10.76
CA ALA A 102 18.26 4.76 12.13
C ALA A 102 19.33 5.28 13.10
N ASP A 103 18.90 5.81 14.23
CA ASP A 103 19.79 6.07 15.36
C ASP A 103 19.92 4.77 16.16
N THR A 104 21.01 4.02 15.88
CA THR A 104 21.11 2.64 16.31
C THR A 104 22.56 2.16 16.40
N TYR A 105 22.79 1.17 17.25
CA TYR A 105 24.03 0.38 17.24
C TYR A 105 24.02 -0.68 16.12
N GLY A 106 22.84 -1.16 15.71
CA GLY A 106 22.68 -2.11 14.63
C GLY A 106 21.23 -2.44 14.31
N ILE A 107 21.02 -2.88 13.07
CA ILE A 107 19.74 -3.35 12.57
C ILE A 107 19.84 -4.84 12.30
N PHE A 108 18.85 -5.60 12.74
CA PHE A 108 18.78 -7.04 12.58
C PHE A 108 17.55 -7.43 11.78
N ILE A 109 17.69 -8.42 10.93
CA ILE A 109 16.57 -9.09 10.26
C ILE A 109 16.07 -10.16 11.21
N ALA A 110 14.79 -10.09 11.58
CA ALA A 110 14.16 -11.07 12.46
C ALA A 110 13.91 -12.39 11.74
N ALA A 111 14.44 -13.48 12.29
CA ALA A 111 14.27 -14.83 11.82
C ALA A 111 14.28 -15.79 13.04
N GLU A 112 14.29 -17.12 12.85
CA GLU A 112 14.55 -18.07 13.96
C GLU A 112 15.87 -17.76 14.65
N LYS A 113 16.87 -17.32 13.88
CA LYS A 113 18.10 -16.73 14.38
C LYS A 113 18.29 -15.39 13.71
N ASP A 114 18.19 -14.31 14.49
CA ASP A 114 18.36 -12.95 14.00
C ASP A 114 19.74 -12.77 13.35
N SER A 115 19.79 -12.11 12.20
CA SER A 115 21.03 -11.77 11.48
C SER A 115 21.19 -10.27 11.39
N ILE A 116 22.44 -9.79 11.46
CA ILE A 116 22.73 -8.38 11.24
C ILE A 116 22.41 -8.06 9.77
N TRP A 117 21.67 -6.97 9.54
CA TRP A 117 21.42 -6.44 8.21
C TRP A 117 22.65 -5.68 7.70
N ASP A 118 23.02 -5.94 6.45
CA ASP A 118 24.03 -5.19 5.71
C ASP A 118 23.36 -4.43 4.55
N ALA A 119 23.74 -3.16 4.35
CA ALA A 119 23.21 -2.32 3.28
C ALA A 119 23.58 -2.79 1.86
N ALA A 120 24.54 -3.71 1.73
CA ALA A 120 24.91 -4.35 0.47
C ALA A 120 24.03 -5.56 0.14
N ASP A 121 23.37 -6.13 1.13
CA ASP A 121 22.55 -7.33 0.95
C ASP A 121 21.28 -7.02 0.17
N SER A 122 20.90 -7.96 -0.69
CA SER A 122 19.59 -7.97 -1.30
C SER A 122 18.62 -8.84 -0.51
N LEU A 123 17.40 -8.35 -0.32
CA LEU A 123 16.36 -8.95 0.50
C LEU A 123 15.17 -9.39 -0.36
N ASN A 124 14.53 -10.51 0.01
CA ASN A 124 13.32 -10.98 -0.66
C ASN A 124 12.07 -10.40 0.03
N PHE A 125 11.39 -9.47 -0.66
CA PHE A 125 10.16 -8.82 -0.21
C PHE A 125 8.87 -9.44 -0.74
N GLU A 126 8.90 -10.64 -1.32
CA GLU A 126 7.67 -11.40 -1.63
C GLU A 126 6.80 -11.63 -0.38
N LYS A 127 7.46 -11.59 0.78
CA LYS A 127 6.80 -11.52 2.09
C LYS A 127 7.33 -10.35 2.90
N PRO A 128 6.52 -9.77 3.81
CA PRO A 128 7.00 -8.73 4.70
C PRO A 128 8.21 -9.16 5.51
N ILE A 129 9.19 -8.25 5.64
CA ILE A 129 10.42 -8.48 6.40
C ILE A 129 10.35 -7.72 7.71
N GLN A 130 10.76 -8.36 8.79
CA GLN A 130 10.83 -7.72 10.10
C GLN A 130 12.26 -7.30 10.42
N PHE A 131 12.42 -6.02 10.80
CA PHE A 131 13.66 -5.43 11.26
C PHE A 131 13.58 -5.12 12.76
N LYS A 132 14.56 -5.57 13.52
CA LYS A 132 14.75 -5.21 14.93
C LYS A 132 15.87 -4.20 15.03
N VAL A 133 15.64 -3.12 15.74
CA VAL A 133 16.63 -2.05 15.93
C VAL A 133 17.24 -2.16 17.32
N LEU A 134 18.56 -2.23 17.39
CA LEU A 134 19.30 -2.29 18.65
C LEU A 134 19.75 -0.87 19.03
N SER A 135 19.34 -0.38 20.20
CA SER A 135 19.76 0.92 20.69
C SER A 135 21.25 0.96 21.00
N GLN A 136 21.83 2.17 21.08
CA GLN A 136 23.23 2.35 21.49
C GLN A 136 23.48 1.85 22.93
N LEU A 137 22.45 1.72 23.77
CA LEU A 137 22.53 1.16 25.10
C LEU A 137 22.51 -0.39 25.12
N GLY A 138 22.47 -1.04 23.95
CA GLY A 138 22.52 -2.49 23.83
C GLY A 138 21.19 -3.21 24.08
N SER A 139 20.07 -2.49 24.15
CA SER A 139 18.73 -3.06 24.24
C SER A 139 18.02 -3.04 22.90
N PHE A 140 17.25 -4.09 22.57
CA PHE A 140 16.37 -4.01 21.40
C PHE A 140 15.25 -3.00 21.65
N GLY A 141 15.09 -2.09 20.72
CA GLY A 141 14.00 -1.13 20.68
C GLY A 141 12.81 -1.68 19.90
N ARG A 142 12.36 -0.93 18.90
CA ARG A 142 11.19 -1.28 18.09
C ARG A 142 11.49 -2.36 17.07
N THR A 143 10.47 -3.15 16.79
CA THR A 143 10.42 -4.03 15.62
C THR A 143 9.58 -3.37 14.53
N TYR A 144 10.10 -3.34 13.32
CA TYR A 144 9.41 -2.80 12.15
C TYR A 144 9.10 -3.92 11.17
N THR A 145 7.91 -3.89 10.59
CA THR A 145 7.51 -4.79 9.51
C THR A 145 7.48 -4.00 8.20
N ALA A 146 8.43 -4.27 7.33
CA ALA A 146 8.53 -3.63 6.02
C ALA A 146 7.87 -4.47 4.94
N LYS A 147 7.02 -3.85 4.14
CA LYS A 147 6.33 -4.44 3.00
C LYS A 147 6.50 -3.56 1.77
N ILE A 148 6.74 -4.17 0.63
CA ILE A 148 6.74 -3.50 -0.68
C ILE A 148 5.45 -3.84 -1.39
N ASN A 149 4.67 -2.82 -1.76
CA ASN A 149 3.47 -2.97 -2.57
C ASN A 149 3.84 -2.87 -4.05
N VAL A 150 3.36 -3.82 -4.85
CA VAL A 150 3.51 -3.88 -6.31
C VAL A 150 2.13 -4.03 -6.93
N HIS A 151 1.87 -3.33 -8.04
CA HIS A 151 0.61 -3.49 -8.78
C HIS A 151 0.44 -4.94 -9.24
N GLN A 152 -0.73 -5.51 -8.99
CA GLN A 152 -1.05 -6.89 -9.33
C GLN A 152 -1.63 -7.04 -10.74
N GLN A 153 -1.90 -5.93 -11.41
CA GLN A 153 -2.50 -5.90 -12.74
C GLN A 153 -1.73 -4.96 -13.66
N VAL A 154 -1.69 -5.29 -14.93
CA VAL A 154 -1.16 -4.39 -15.97
C VAL A 154 -2.08 -3.17 -16.04
N PRO A 155 -1.58 -1.93 -15.90
CA PRO A 155 -2.42 -0.72 -15.81
C PRO A 155 -3.36 -0.53 -17.00
N ASP A 156 -2.91 -0.89 -18.19
CA ASP A 156 -3.64 -0.68 -19.44
C ASP A 156 -4.45 -1.93 -19.89
N SER A 157 -4.52 -2.97 -19.06
CA SER A 157 -5.28 -4.17 -19.39
C SER A 157 -6.61 -4.20 -18.66
N LEU A 158 -7.70 -4.22 -19.44
CA LEU A 158 -9.04 -4.50 -18.95
C LEU A 158 -9.29 -5.99 -19.10
N VAL A 159 -9.34 -6.71 -17.99
CA VAL A 159 -9.68 -8.13 -17.98
C VAL A 159 -11.18 -8.26 -17.78
N TRP A 160 -11.88 -8.66 -18.83
CA TRP A 160 -13.30 -9.00 -18.76
C TRP A 160 -13.45 -10.46 -18.38
N THR A 161 -14.07 -10.72 -17.24
CA THR A 161 -14.43 -12.07 -16.84
C THR A 161 -15.93 -12.24 -16.99
N LYS A 162 -16.33 -13.22 -17.82
CA LYS A 162 -17.74 -13.60 -17.92
C LYS A 162 -18.14 -14.30 -16.62
N ILE A 163 -19.10 -13.71 -15.91
CA ILE A 163 -19.69 -14.33 -14.74
C ILE A 163 -20.80 -15.26 -15.19
N GLU A 164 -20.76 -16.50 -14.78
CA GLU A 164 -21.86 -17.44 -15.01
C GLU A 164 -23.09 -16.96 -14.22
N SER A 165 -24.24 -16.89 -14.90
CA SER A 165 -25.50 -16.48 -14.27
C SER A 165 -26.65 -17.35 -14.79
N ASN A 166 -27.74 -17.43 -14.02
CA ASN A 166 -28.94 -18.12 -14.42
C ASN A 166 -29.86 -17.30 -15.35
N LEU A 167 -29.44 -16.09 -15.74
CA LEU A 167 -30.17 -15.24 -16.68
C LEU A 167 -29.99 -15.78 -18.11
N SER A 168 -30.94 -16.58 -18.58
CA SER A 168 -30.81 -17.33 -19.84
C SER A 168 -31.71 -16.84 -20.97
N GLN A 169 -32.48 -15.75 -20.77
CA GLN A 169 -33.43 -15.28 -21.77
C GLN A 169 -32.81 -14.27 -22.73
N GLU A 170 -33.19 -14.36 -24.01
CA GLU A 170 -32.85 -13.36 -25.01
C GLU A 170 -33.66 -12.08 -24.77
N ILE A 171 -32.98 -10.98 -24.54
CA ILE A 171 -33.55 -9.70 -24.18
C ILE A 171 -33.29 -8.71 -25.32
N LYS A 172 -34.35 -8.10 -25.88
CA LYS A 172 -34.25 -7.18 -27.04
C LYS A 172 -33.80 -5.77 -26.63
N ALA A 173 -34.48 -5.19 -25.62
CA ALA A 173 -34.12 -3.91 -25.05
C ALA A 173 -34.02 -4.07 -23.54
N GLN A 174 -33.04 -3.40 -22.92
CA GLN A 174 -32.79 -3.58 -21.49
C GLN A 174 -32.10 -2.38 -20.86
N LYS A 175 -32.30 -2.27 -19.56
CA LYS A 175 -31.55 -1.35 -18.70
C LYS A 175 -31.34 -1.97 -17.33
N ALA A 176 -30.09 -2.04 -16.90
CA ALA A 176 -29.75 -2.42 -15.53
C ALA A 176 -29.49 -1.18 -14.69
N ILE A 177 -29.98 -1.19 -13.46
CA ILE A 177 -29.74 -0.16 -12.44
C ILE A 177 -29.46 -0.82 -11.09
N TYR A 178 -28.81 -0.09 -10.21
CA TYR A 178 -28.59 -0.50 -8.83
C TYR A 178 -29.37 0.42 -7.89
N CYS A 179 -30.19 -0.16 -7.00
CA CYS A 179 -30.98 0.57 -6.03
C CYS A 179 -31.10 -0.24 -4.72
N ASN A 180 -30.81 0.39 -3.59
CA ASN A 180 -31.00 -0.20 -2.25
C ASN A 180 -30.38 -1.60 -2.06
N GLY A 181 -29.19 -1.85 -2.56
CA GLY A 181 -28.49 -3.14 -2.41
C GLY A 181 -28.84 -4.17 -3.49
N THR A 182 -29.77 -3.87 -4.39
CA THR A 182 -30.29 -4.79 -5.40
C THR A 182 -30.01 -4.27 -6.81
N ILE A 183 -29.59 -5.16 -7.70
CA ILE A 183 -29.48 -4.90 -9.14
C ILE A 183 -30.82 -5.26 -9.77
N TYR A 184 -31.44 -4.31 -10.45
CA TYR A 184 -32.65 -4.52 -11.23
C TYR A 184 -32.34 -4.49 -12.71
N LEU A 185 -32.86 -5.45 -13.47
CA LEU A 185 -32.75 -5.49 -14.93
C LEU A 185 -34.17 -5.38 -15.51
N PHE A 186 -34.44 -4.25 -16.14
CA PHE A 186 -35.67 -4.01 -16.91
C PHE A 186 -35.47 -4.47 -18.34
N ALA A 187 -36.41 -5.23 -18.85
CA ALA A 187 -36.31 -5.85 -20.17
C ALA A 187 -37.62 -5.78 -20.94
N GLU A 188 -37.52 -5.65 -22.27
CA GLU A 188 -38.66 -5.84 -23.15
C GLU A 188 -38.87 -7.34 -23.39
N GLN A 189 -40.02 -7.81 -22.98
CA GLN A 189 -40.47 -9.18 -23.24
C GLN A 189 -41.77 -9.14 -24.05
N ASP A 190 -41.69 -9.52 -25.35
CA ASP A 190 -42.75 -9.44 -26.32
C ASP A 190 -43.41 -8.05 -26.45
N THR A 191 -44.48 -7.77 -25.74
CA THR A 191 -45.22 -6.52 -25.73
C THR A 191 -45.34 -5.89 -24.35
N GLN A 192 -44.62 -6.43 -23.37
CA GLN A 192 -44.67 -5.98 -21.99
C GLN A 192 -43.27 -5.66 -21.49
N VAL A 193 -43.21 -4.90 -20.39
CA VAL A 193 -41.98 -4.66 -19.66
C VAL A 193 -41.90 -5.62 -18.50
N ALA A 194 -40.82 -6.32 -18.41
CA ALA A 194 -40.54 -7.23 -17.32
C ALA A 194 -39.31 -6.75 -16.52
N VAL A 195 -39.28 -7.12 -15.26
CA VAL A 195 -38.13 -6.87 -14.37
C VAL A 195 -37.64 -8.16 -13.74
N THR A 196 -36.34 -8.27 -13.61
CA THR A 196 -35.72 -9.28 -12.74
C THR A 196 -34.75 -8.57 -11.81
N SER A 197 -34.42 -9.17 -10.70
CA SER A 197 -33.47 -8.61 -9.76
C SER A 197 -32.48 -9.63 -9.24
N SER A 198 -31.35 -9.12 -8.77
CA SER A 198 -30.28 -9.90 -8.17
C SER A 198 -29.53 -9.06 -7.13
N GLU A 199 -29.07 -9.68 -6.05
CA GLU A 199 -28.19 -9.04 -5.07
C GLU A 199 -26.71 -9.18 -5.41
N ASN A 200 -26.34 -10.21 -6.19
CA ASN A 200 -24.94 -10.57 -6.46
C ASN A 200 -24.57 -10.60 -7.96
N GLY A 201 -25.53 -10.39 -8.86
CA GLY A 201 -25.35 -10.41 -10.31
C GLY A 201 -25.25 -11.82 -10.92
N THR A 202 -25.27 -12.88 -10.13
CA THR A 202 -25.20 -14.29 -10.58
C THR A 202 -26.51 -15.03 -10.45
N GLU A 203 -27.21 -14.81 -9.34
CA GLU A 203 -28.50 -15.42 -9.05
C GLU A 203 -29.59 -14.37 -9.28
N TRP A 204 -30.43 -14.60 -10.30
CA TRP A 204 -31.51 -13.72 -10.68
C TRP A 204 -32.84 -14.38 -10.39
N ILE A 205 -33.79 -13.61 -9.86
CA ILE A 205 -35.17 -14.09 -9.75
C ILE A 205 -35.78 -14.18 -11.15
N PRO A 206 -36.80 -15.03 -11.38
CA PRO A 206 -37.49 -15.08 -12.67
C PRO A 206 -38.05 -13.71 -13.07
N LEU A 207 -38.05 -13.42 -14.36
CA LEU A 207 -38.63 -12.20 -14.91
C LEU A 207 -40.12 -12.11 -14.52
N GLN A 208 -40.53 -10.90 -14.08
CA GLN A 208 -41.91 -10.58 -13.67
C GLN A 208 -42.40 -9.42 -14.51
N ASP A 209 -43.60 -9.57 -15.07
CA ASP A 209 -44.25 -8.47 -15.78
C ASP A 209 -44.64 -7.38 -14.80
N ILE A 210 -44.42 -6.12 -15.24
CA ILE A 210 -44.75 -4.97 -14.40
C ILE A 210 -45.86 -4.14 -15.04
N ASN A 211 -46.66 -3.48 -14.19
CA ASN A 211 -47.83 -2.73 -14.61
C ASN A 211 -47.47 -1.30 -15.05
N ILE A 212 -46.68 -1.21 -16.11
CA ILE A 212 -46.41 0.07 -16.82
C ILE A 212 -46.64 -0.13 -18.32
N PRO A 213 -46.95 0.95 -19.09
CA PRO A 213 -47.13 0.85 -20.54
C PRO A 213 -45.92 0.22 -21.24
N ALA A 214 -46.20 -0.56 -22.28
CA ALA A 214 -45.14 -1.25 -23.04
C ALA A 214 -44.11 -0.33 -23.70
N LYS A 215 -44.51 0.91 -23.97
CA LYS A 215 -43.65 1.90 -24.61
C LYS A 215 -42.77 2.65 -23.60
N VAL A 216 -41.75 1.98 -23.12
CA VAL A 216 -40.80 2.50 -22.14
C VAL A 216 -39.57 3.06 -22.86
N ASP A 217 -39.10 4.20 -22.41
CA ASP A 217 -37.76 4.68 -22.73
C ASP A 217 -36.74 4.07 -21.73
N TYR A 218 -36.07 3.00 -22.12
CA TYR A 218 -35.08 2.32 -21.27
C TYR A 218 -33.90 3.22 -20.90
N THR A 219 -33.63 4.29 -21.66
CA THR A 219 -32.56 5.25 -21.32
C THR A 219 -32.95 6.13 -20.13
N SER A 220 -34.25 6.29 -19.87
CA SER A 220 -34.78 7.07 -18.75
C SER A 220 -34.75 6.32 -17.41
N VAL A 221 -34.57 5.00 -17.42
CA VAL A 221 -34.59 4.22 -16.20
C VAL A 221 -33.42 4.60 -15.31
N MET A 222 -33.74 5.08 -14.12
CA MET A 222 -32.75 5.58 -13.17
C MET A 222 -33.17 5.30 -11.72
N ALA A 223 -32.17 5.20 -10.84
CA ALA A 223 -32.36 5.16 -9.41
C ALA A 223 -31.89 6.47 -8.78
N TRP A 224 -32.72 7.05 -7.91
CA TRP A 224 -32.37 8.22 -7.13
C TRP A 224 -33.09 8.22 -5.79
N ASN A 225 -32.35 8.52 -4.73
CA ASN A 225 -32.86 8.60 -3.36
C ASN A 225 -33.71 7.39 -2.93
N GLY A 226 -33.24 6.16 -3.26
CA GLY A 226 -33.90 4.91 -2.90
C GLY A 226 -35.18 4.59 -3.69
N LYS A 227 -35.44 5.34 -4.75
CA LYS A 227 -36.59 5.13 -5.65
C LYS A 227 -36.10 4.90 -7.09
N ILE A 228 -36.92 4.22 -7.86
CA ILE A 228 -36.67 3.93 -9.29
C ILE A 228 -37.66 4.75 -10.10
N TYR A 229 -37.20 5.34 -11.16
CA TYR A 229 -37.98 6.20 -12.08
C TYR A 229 -37.91 5.65 -13.49
N ILE A 230 -39.03 5.67 -14.19
CA ILE A 230 -39.16 5.25 -15.61
C ILE A 230 -40.07 6.22 -16.34
N LEU A 231 -39.69 6.60 -17.55
CA LEU A 231 -40.57 7.33 -18.48
C LEU A 231 -41.22 6.33 -19.43
N ALA A 232 -42.54 6.29 -19.44
CA ALA A 232 -43.35 5.46 -20.33
C ALA A 232 -44.56 6.26 -20.87
N ASP A 233 -44.78 6.24 -22.18
CA ASP A 233 -45.82 7.01 -22.86
C ASP A 233 -45.84 8.52 -22.47
N ASN A 234 -44.67 9.15 -22.35
CA ASN A 234 -44.46 10.52 -21.89
C ASN A 234 -44.93 10.84 -20.45
N GLU A 235 -45.16 9.81 -19.63
CA GLU A 235 -45.50 9.94 -18.24
C GLU A 235 -44.42 9.35 -17.34
N LEU A 236 -44.18 9.99 -16.20
CA LEU A 236 -43.16 9.54 -15.25
C LEU A 236 -43.78 8.59 -14.22
N TYR A 237 -43.22 7.42 -14.11
CA TYR A 237 -43.56 6.40 -13.13
C TYR A 237 -42.45 6.28 -12.09
N LEU A 238 -42.83 6.05 -10.84
CA LEU A 238 -41.88 5.81 -9.75
C LEU A 238 -42.24 4.53 -8.98
N SER A 239 -41.22 3.86 -8.46
CA SER A 239 -41.36 2.67 -7.64
C SER A 239 -40.28 2.60 -6.57
N THR A 240 -40.53 1.90 -5.48
CA THR A 240 -39.56 1.56 -4.43
C THR A 240 -39.10 0.10 -4.48
N ASP A 241 -39.84 -0.75 -5.22
CA ASP A 241 -39.61 -2.21 -5.28
C ASP A 241 -39.49 -2.74 -6.72
N ALA A 242 -39.55 -1.88 -7.73
CA ALA A 242 -39.50 -2.19 -9.17
C ALA A 242 -40.77 -2.97 -9.67
N ILE A 243 -41.72 -3.29 -8.84
CA ILE A 243 -42.92 -4.07 -9.18
C ILE A 243 -44.17 -3.21 -9.14
N ASN A 244 -44.35 -2.45 -8.08
CA ASN A 244 -45.47 -1.55 -7.90
C ASN A 244 -45.10 -0.14 -8.32
N TRP A 245 -45.85 0.41 -9.30
CA TRP A 245 -45.56 1.68 -9.91
C TRP A 245 -46.69 2.69 -9.73
N GLU A 246 -46.29 3.89 -9.37
CA GLU A 246 -47.17 5.06 -9.23
C GLU A 246 -46.80 6.10 -10.29
N LYS A 247 -47.79 6.89 -10.76
CA LYS A 247 -47.59 8.05 -11.65
C LYS A 247 -47.26 9.30 -10.86
#